data_6be7c9f45df7f878694e5e47a52fee44
#
_entry.id   6be7c9f45df7f878694e5e47a52fee44
#
_cell.length_a   1.000
_cell.length_b   1.000
_cell.length_c   1.000
_cell.angle_alpha   90.00
_cell.angle_beta   90.00
_cell.angle_gamma   90.00
#
_symmetry.space_group_name_H-M   'P 1'
#
loop_
_entity.id
_entity.type
_entity.pdbx_description
1 polymer ?
#
loop_
_entity_poly.entity_id
_entity_poly.type
_entity_poly.pdbx_seq_one_letter_code
_entity_poly.pdbx_strand_id
1 'polypeptide(L)'
;MSMVRTLLASAILLAAPTLFAQSVQITGFGQMVAGTVSDGDSFPGTGYDSDWDFKDESLFALQVRGDLNDQWSATAQLVARGRDDFDPEFAWAYVGWNGGNGWSAKLGRQRLPLYRYSDFLEVGYAFPWLRVPNAIYNLEFNNFDGASASYTFGTGAWFTTVQGSAGRFDGDIELSGNPAEAELASLVGISAETIYADWLTLRAGYFKADVTIVSPALSPLLSTLRTNGFGNVASRIDYDNDPGSFWSAGAEVNHGNLWLAGEVIGVEVEDAFLADRSEYYLSGGYRFGKWMPTLTWGRRDNEAKPGIVALLPNVPPLAGLRAATAGVVLSEDIDATYWSYGLRWDVATNVALKADYTRFEDDGANARESDAVAVGAVFSF
;
A
#
# COMPACT_ATOMS: atom_id res chain seq x y z
N MET A 1 6.59 -15.04 27.65
CA MET A 1 7.70 -14.16 27.28
C MET A 1 7.26 -12.72 26.97
N SER A 2 6.09 -12.26 27.43
CA SER A 2 5.53 -10.91 27.09
C SER A 2 5.83 -9.80 28.12
N MET A 3 6.33 -10.09 29.30
CA MET A 3 6.58 -9.07 30.36
C MET A 3 7.91 -8.32 30.25
N VAL A 4 8.85 -8.73 29.43
CA VAL A 4 10.17 -8.10 29.30
C VAL A 4 10.19 -6.98 28.24
N ARG A 5 9.26 -7.01 27.28
CA ARG A 5 9.17 -5.97 26.23
C ARG A 5 8.60 -4.64 26.71
N THR A 6 7.76 -4.66 27.71
CA THR A 6 7.09 -3.44 28.24
C THR A 6 8.01 -2.59 29.13
N LEU A 7 9.07 -3.14 29.68
CA LEU A 7 10.02 -2.40 30.54
C LEU A 7 11.14 -1.68 29.79
N LEU A 8 11.42 -2.06 28.54
CA LEU A 8 12.45 -1.39 27.73
C LEU A 8 11.95 -0.07 27.10
N ALA A 9 10.66 0.06 26.83
CA ALA A 9 10.09 1.30 26.30
C ALA A 9 10.09 2.46 27.32
N SER A 10 9.99 2.16 28.60
CA SER A 10 9.97 3.18 29.68
C SER A 10 11.35 3.67 30.08
N ALA A 11 12.43 2.93 29.77
CA ALA A 11 13.79 3.29 30.18
C ALA A 11 14.51 4.21 29.17
N ILE A 12 14.05 4.29 27.92
CA ILE A 12 14.68 5.09 26.86
C ILE A 12 14.31 6.59 27.01
N LEU A 13 13.22 6.91 27.67
CA LEU A 13 12.77 8.30 27.91
C LEU A 13 13.57 9.05 29.00
N LEU A 14 14.40 8.36 29.81
CA LEU A 14 15.08 8.96 30.98
C LEU A 14 16.60 9.12 30.81
N ALA A 15 17.21 8.73 29.70
CA ALA A 15 18.65 8.79 29.48
C ALA A 15 19.07 9.53 28.21
N ALA A 16 18.22 10.40 27.66
CA ALA A 16 18.65 11.29 26.59
C ALA A 16 19.55 12.39 27.19
N PRO A 17 20.85 12.51 26.78
CA PRO A 17 21.57 13.75 27.01
C PRO A 17 20.74 14.87 26.41
N THR A 18 20.70 16.03 27.05
CA THR A 18 19.97 17.23 26.61
C THR A 18 20.47 17.72 25.23
N LEU A 19 20.20 16.97 24.20
CA LEU A 19 20.13 17.48 22.84
C LEU A 19 18.82 18.26 22.80
N PHE A 20 18.92 19.58 23.00
CA PHE A 20 17.79 20.49 22.82
C PHE A 20 17.43 20.44 21.33
N ALA A 21 16.37 19.70 20.98
CA ALA A 21 15.72 19.93 19.69
C ALA A 21 15.33 21.42 19.68
N GLN A 22 15.67 22.14 18.61
CA GLN A 22 15.32 23.57 18.48
C GLN A 22 13.80 23.74 18.43
N SER A 23 13.10 22.76 17.90
CA SER A 23 11.65 22.66 17.91
C SER A 23 11.19 21.20 17.97
N VAL A 24 10.07 20.96 18.61
CA VAL A 24 9.36 19.66 18.56
C VAL A 24 7.97 19.92 18.02
N GLN A 25 7.61 19.20 16.99
CA GLN A 25 6.29 19.22 16.38
C GLN A 25 5.60 17.88 16.65
N ILE A 26 4.39 17.93 17.15
CA ILE A 26 3.53 16.77 17.33
C ILE A 26 2.31 16.97 16.44
N THR A 27 2.08 16.03 15.56
CA THR A 27 0.92 16.01 14.66
C THR A 27 0.28 14.64 14.72
N GLY A 28 -0.95 14.54 14.30
CA GLY A 28 -1.63 13.26 14.26
C GLY A 28 -2.80 13.27 13.29
N PHE A 29 -3.27 12.09 13.00
CA PHE A 29 -4.45 11.89 12.17
C PHE A 29 -5.17 10.63 12.61
N GLY A 30 -6.40 10.50 12.18
CA GLY A 30 -7.16 9.29 12.43
C GLY A 30 -8.39 9.23 11.56
N GLN A 31 -8.93 8.05 11.52
CA GLN A 31 -10.22 7.76 10.92
C GLN A 31 -10.96 6.72 11.73
N MET A 32 -12.26 6.90 11.82
CA MET A 32 -13.21 5.92 12.37
C MET A 32 -14.16 5.58 11.23
N VAL A 33 -14.14 4.33 10.80
CA VAL A 33 -14.90 3.85 9.65
C VAL A 33 -15.80 2.71 10.07
N ALA A 34 -17.02 2.72 9.56
CA ALA A 34 -17.96 1.61 9.65
C ALA A 34 -18.32 1.17 8.23
N GLY A 35 -18.18 -0.12 7.95
CA GLY A 35 -18.47 -0.69 6.64
C GLY A 35 -19.16 -2.03 6.72
N THR A 36 -19.82 -2.42 5.63
CA THR A 36 -20.48 -3.71 5.48
C THR A 36 -20.59 -4.08 4.00
N VAL A 37 -20.69 -5.36 3.71
CA VAL A 37 -21.06 -5.86 2.39
C VAL A 37 -22.59 -5.81 2.25
N SER A 38 -23.06 -5.19 1.18
CA SER A 38 -24.48 -5.08 0.88
C SER A 38 -24.95 -6.13 -0.13
N ASP A 39 -24.02 -6.69 -0.91
CA ASP A 39 -24.23 -7.84 -1.78
C ASP A 39 -22.91 -8.63 -1.90
N GLY A 40 -22.99 -9.97 -1.90
CA GLY A 40 -21.83 -10.87 -1.85
C GLY A 40 -21.47 -11.32 -0.42
N ASP A 41 -20.44 -12.15 -0.29
CA ASP A 41 -20.00 -12.72 1.00
C ASP A 41 -18.90 -11.89 1.69
N SER A 42 -18.03 -11.26 0.91
CA SER A 42 -16.92 -10.43 1.40
C SER A 42 -16.52 -9.38 0.35
N PHE A 43 -15.92 -8.28 0.79
CA PHE A 43 -15.42 -7.25 -0.12
C PHE A 43 -13.88 -7.29 -0.20
N PRO A 44 -13.28 -7.31 -1.40
CA PRO A 44 -11.84 -7.45 -1.56
C PRO A 44 -11.04 -6.33 -0.90
N GLY A 45 -9.98 -6.71 -0.17
CA GLY A 45 -9.06 -5.78 0.50
C GLY A 45 -9.63 -5.11 1.74
N THR A 46 -10.75 -5.63 2.26
CA THR A 46 -11.32 -5.26 3.56
C THR A 46 -11.73 -6.52 4.32
N GLY A 47 -11.89 -6.40 5.65
CA GLY A 47 -12.49 -7.45 6.49
C GLY A 47 -14.02 -7.45 6.51
N TYR A 48 -14.67 -6.76 5.58
CA TYR A 48 -16.13 -6.60 5.57
C TYR A 48 -16.85 -7.88 5.13
N ASP A 49 -17.91 -8.18 5.88
CA ASP A 49 -18.93 -9.19 5.58
C ASP A 49 -20.34 -8.55 5.66
N SER A 50 -21.37 -9.37 5.81
CA SER A 50 -22.76 -8.91 5.92
C SER A 50 -23.07 -8.13 7.22
N ASP A 51 -22.21 -8.22 8.23
CA ASP A 51 -22.35 -7.46 9.47
C ASP A 51 -21.58 -6.12 9.38
N TRP A 52 -22.00 -5.13 10.17
CA TRP A 52 -21.26 -3.88 10.25
C TRP A 52 -19.95 -4.05 11.01
N ASP A 53 -18.83 -3.87 10.32
CA ASP A 53 -17.51 -3.76 10.91
C ASP A 53 -17.16 -2.30 11.19
N PHE A 54 -16.64 -2.02 12.39
CA PHE A 54 -16.21 -0.68 12.84
C PHE A 54 -14.70 -0.59 13.05
N LYS A 55 -13.98 -1.66 12.74
CA LYS A 55 -12.61 -1.84 13.15
C LYS A 55 -11.64 -1.83 11.98
N ASP A 56 -11.88 -2.62 10.95
CA ASP A 56 -10.91 -2.93 9.90
C ASP A 56 -10.23 -1.71 9.28
N GLU A 57 -11.00 -0.73 8.83
CA GLU A 57 -10.49 0.49 8.22
C GLU A 57 -10.29 1.65 9.22
N SER A 58 -10.54 1.45 10.52
CA SER A 58 -10.29 2.46 11.56
C SER A 58 -8.81 2.49 11.92
N LEU A 59 -8.25 3.69 12.10
CA LEU A 59 -6.86 3.86 12.52
C LEU A 59 -6.63 5.17 13.27
N PHE A 60 -5.54 5.22 14.04
CA PHE A 60 -5.03 6.41 14.70
C PHE A 60 -3.52 6.49 14.54
N ALA A 61 -3.01 7.68 14.30
CA ALA A 61 -1.58 7.92 14.13
C ALA A 61 -1.10 9.14 14.92
N LEU A 62 0.11 9.03 15.44
CA LEU A 62 0.83 10.12 16.07
C LEU A 62 2.22 10.24 15.48
N GLN A 63 2.59 11.45 15.05
CA GLN A 63 3.91 11.76 14.54
C GLN A 63 4.61 12.78 15.44
N VAL A 64 5.84 12.50 15.77
CA VAL A 64 6.74 13.41 16.47
C VAL A 64 7.92 13.71 15.56
N ARG A 65 8.19 14.99 15.33
CA ARG A 65 9.37 15.48 14.63
C ARG A 65 10.13 16.43 15.54
N GLY A 66 11.42 16.17 15.72
CA GLY A 66 12.36 17.06 16.41
C GLY A 66 13.38 17.61 15.43
N ASP A 67 13.50 18.95 15.31
CA ASP A 67 14.57 19.58 14.55
C ASP A 67 15.80 19.68 15.44
N LEU A 68 16.84 18.93 15.11
CA LEU A 68 18.10 18.88 15.87
C LEU A 68 18.96 20.12 15.61
N ASN A 69 18.89 20.66 14.42
CA ASN A 69 19.47 21.95 13.97
C ASN A 69 18.83 22.32 12.62
N ASP A 70 19.33 23.39 11.97
CA ASP A 70 18.81 23.92 10.71
C ASP A 70 18.84 22.90 9.55
N GLN A 71 19.64 21.84 9.63
CA GLN A 71 19.82 20.85 8.58
C GLN A 71 19.32 19.46 8.97
N TRP A 72 19.29 19.10 10.25
CA TRP A 72 18.99 17.75 10.70
C TRP A 72 17.72 17.68 11.53
N SER A 73 16.93 16.68 11.27
CA SER A 73 15.72 16.35 12.04
C SER A 73 15.63 14.85 12.30
N ALA A 74 14.86 14.49 13.33
CA ALA A 74 14.45 13.11 13.58
C ALA A 74 12.92 13.05 13.55
N THR A 75 12.36 12.05 12.88
CA THR A 75 10.91 11.86 12.78
C THR A 75 10.57 10.44 13.16
N ALA A 76 9.54 10.28 13.99
CA ALA A 76 8.92 9.00 14.32
C ALA A 76 7.40 9.13 14.16
N GLN A 77 6.76 8.14 13.53
CA GLN A 77 5.31 8.03 13.39
C GLN A 77 4.88 6.65 13.87
N LEU A 78 3.96 6.63 14.82
CA LEU A 78 3.26 5.44 15.28
C LEU A 78 1.88 5.41 14.64
N VAL A 79 1.47 4.26 14.14
CA VAL A 79 0.13 4.01 13.62
C VAL A 79 -0.44 2.78 14.31
N ALA A 80 -1.70 2.87 14.74
CA ALA A 80 -2.48 1.78 15.29
C ALA A 80 -3.68 1.54 14.37
N ARG A 81 -3.71 0.40 13.67
CA ARG A 81 -4.75 0.05 12.69
C ARG A 81 -5.72 -0.95 13.27
N GLY A 82 -6.98 -0.78 13.00
CA GLY A 82 -8.03 -1.69 13.47
C GLY A 82 -7.86 -3.12 12.96
N ARG A 83 -7.44 -3.31 11.71
CA ARG A 83 -7.12 -4.64 11.15
C ARG A 83 -6.04 -5.38 11.95
N ASP A 84 -5.13 -4.66 12.61
CA ASP A 84 -4.04 -5.18 13.42
C ASP A 84 -4.37 -5.08 14.93
N ASP A 85 -5.67 -5.17 15.33
CA ASP A 85 -6.14 -5.06 16.71
C ASP A 85 -5.74 -3.76 17.43
N PHE A 86 -5.43 -2.71 16.68
CA PHE A 86 -4.87 -1.44 17.15
C PHE A 86 -3.50 -1.59 17.83
N ASP A 87 -2.76 -2.65 17.54
CA ASP A 87 -1.37 -2.77 17.99
C ASP A 87 -0.51 -1.69 17.30
N PRO A 88 0.14 -0.80 18.05
CA PRO A 88 0.85 0.31 17.46
C PRO A 88 2.19 -0.14 16.87
N GLU A 89 2.47 0.29 15.66
CA GLU A 89 3.75 0.06 14.98
C GLU A 89 4.40 1.35 14.50
N PHE A 90 5.72 1.33 14.32
CA PHE A 90 6.43 2.42 13.68
C PHE A 90 6.25 2.35 12.16
N ALA A 91 5.35 3.20 11.64
CA ALA A 91 5.25 3.40 10.19
C ALA A 91 6.45 4.17 9.64
N TRP A 92 6.97 5.16 10.41
CA TRP A 92 8.18 5.91 10.08
C TRP A 92 9.10 6.02 11.30
N ALA A 93 10.40 5.92 11.08
CA ALA A 93 11.43 6.18 12.08
C ALA A 93 12.74 6.51 11.36
N TYR A 94 13.01 7.77 11.09
CA TYR A 94 14.18 8.18 10.30
C TYR A 94 14.82 9.47 10.80
N VAL A 95 16.09 9.63 10.47
CA VAL A 95 16.82 10.90 10.52
C VAL A 95 16.77 11.54 9.13
N GLY A 96 16.36 12.80 9.07
CA GLY A 96 16.32 13.62 7.86
C GLY A 96 17.44 14.64 7.82
N TRP A 97 18.00 14.87 6.64
CA TRP A 97 18.95 15.91 6.34
C TRP A 97 18.41 16.83 5.23
N ASN A 98 18.50 18.13 5.45
CA ASN A 98 18.21 19.15 4.45
C ASN A 98 19.51 19.90 4.12
N GLY A 99 20.07 19.61 2.96
CA GLY A 99 21.35 20.18 2.52
C GLY A 99 21.24 21.59 1.96
N GLY A 100 20.02 22.17 1.87
CA GLY A 100 19.77 23.40 1.13
C GLY A 100 19.88 23.19 -0.39
N ASN A 101 19.66 24.25 -1.15
CA ASN A 101 19.73 24.20 -2.63
C ASN A 101 18.93 23.06 -3.29
N GLY A 102 17.84 22.62 -2.66
CA GLY A 102 16.96 21.58 -3.15
C GLY A 102 17.34 20.14 -2.76
N TRP A 103 18.47 19.88 -2.15
CA TRP A 103 18.88 18.54 -1.71
C TRP A 103 18.29 18.17 -0.35
N SER A 104 17.79 16.95 -0.24
CA SER A 104 17.45 16.34 1.04
C SER A 104 17.74 14.84 1.03
N ALA A 105 17.91 14.25 2.23
CA ALA A 105 18.13 12.82 2.41
C ALA A 105 17.44 12.32 3.68
N LYS A 106 17.10 11.04 3.71
CA LYS A 106 16.53 10.35 4.88
C LYS A 106 17.24 9.02 5.07
N LEU A 107 17.41 8.61 6.33
CA LEU A 107 17.99 7.31 6.71
C LEU A 107 17.16 6.71 7.84
N GLY A 108 16.70 5.49 7.67
CA GLY A 108 15.86 4.74 8.59
C GLY A 108 14.61 4.17 7.93
N ARG A 109 13.57 3.89 8.74
CA ARG A 109 12.28 3.40 8.24
C ARG A 109 11.49 4.54 7.60
N GLN A 110 11.13 4.35 6.34
CA GLN A 110 10.46 5.33 5.51
C GLN A 110 9.31 4.69 4.75
N ARG A 111 8.36 5.50 4.26
CA ARG A 111 7.35 5.05 3.31
C ARG A 111 8.01 4.69 1.97
N LEU A 112 7.63 3.55 1.42
CA LEU A 112 8.03 3.14 0.08
C LEU A 112 7.22 3.96 -0.95
N PRO A 113 7.87 4.81 -1.76
CA PRO A 113 7.15 5.78 -2.61
C PRO A 113 6.69 5.17 -3.94
N LEU A 114 5.91 4.08 -3.89
CA LEU A 114 5.41 3.37 -5.05
C LEU A 114 4.37 4.19 -5.83
N TYR A 115 3.39 4.74 -5.12
CA TYR A 115 2.19 5.37 -5.67
C TYR A 115 2.19 6.89 -5.49
N ARG A 116 1.23 7.55 -6.17
CA ARG A 116 1.02 8.99 -6.03
C ARG A 116 0.71 9.40 -4.58
N TYR A 117 -0.06 8.59 -3.86
CA TYR A 117 -0.50 8.89 -2.50
C TYR A 117 0.28 8.13 -1.42
N SER A 118 1.43 7.48 -1.75
CA SER A 118 2.21 6.69 -0.78
C SER A 118 2.51 7.45 0.50
N ASP A 119 3.01 8.70 0.41
CA ASP A 119 3.46 9.46 1.58
C ASP A 119 2.34 9.82 2.58
N PHE A 120 1.09 9.79 2.13
CA PHE A 120 -0.08 10.13 2.96
C PHE A 120 -1.24 9.14 2.78
N LEU A 121 -0.93 7.91 2.39
CA LEU A 121 -1.89 6.83 2.15
C LEU A 121 -2.87 6.62 3.30
N GLU A 122 -2.42 6.78 4.54
CA GLU A 122 -3.22 6.58 5.75
C GLU A 122 -3.85 7.88 6.28
N VAL A 123 -3.51 9.03 5.70
CA VAL A 123 -4.07 10.32 6.11
C VAL A 123 -5.41 10.54 5.41
N GLY A 124 -6.45 9.88 5.88
CA GLY A 124 -7.77 9.92 5.25
C GLY A 124 -8.30 11.32 4.98
N TYR A 125 -7.92 12.34 5.75
CA TYR A 125 -8.31 13.71 5.51
C TYR A 125 -7.69 14.32 4.24
N ALA A 126 -6.52 13.82 3.79
CA ALA A 126 -5.73 14.43 2.71
C ALA A 126 -6.33 14.25 1.30
N PHE A 127 -7.21 13.28 1.09
CA PHE A 127 -7.80 12.98 -0.21
C PHE A 127 -9.33 12.95 -0.16
N PRO A 128 -10.04 13.03 -1.31
CA PRO A 128 -11.49 13.09 -1.32
C PRO A 128 -12.20 11.80 -0.93
N TRP A 129 -11.66 10.65 -1.28
CA TRP A 129 -12.24 9.33 -1.00
C TRP A 129 -12.31 9.00 0.49
N LEU A 130 -13.15 8.08 0.87
CA LEU A 130 -13.08 7.45 2.20
C LEU A 130 -11.83 6.57 2.30
N ARG A 131 -11.61 5.72 1.29
CA ARG A 131 -10.40 4.92 1.07
C ARG A 131 -9.80 5.21 -0.30
N VAL A 132 -8.50 5.08 -0.44
CA VAL A 132 -7.83 5.15 -1.74
C VAL A 132 -8.35 4.05 -2.68
N PRO A 133 -8.31 4.26 -4.01
CA PRO A 133 -8.84 3.27 -4.96
C PRO A 133 -8.14 1.91 -4.83
N ASN A 134 -8.85 0.92 -4.30
CA ASN A 134 -8.34 -0.44 -4.06
C ASN A 134 -7.96 -1.18 -5.36
N ALA A 135 -8.30 -0.62 -6.51
CA ALA A 135 -7.84 -1.12 -7.80
C ALA A 135 -6.30 -1.20 -7.87
N ILE A 136 -5.56 -0.25 -7.27
CA ILE A 136 -4.10 -0.22 -7.35
C ILE A 136 -3.38 -0.17 -6.00
N TYR A 137 -4.00 0.34 -4.92
CA TYR A 137 -3.37 0.49 -3.59
C TYR A 137 -3.52 -0.80 -2.78
N ASN A 138 -3.08 -1.93 -3.35
CA ASN A 138 -3.30 -3.28 -2.81
C ASN A 138 -2.01 -4.04 -2.48
N LEU A 139 -0.83 -3.42 -2.62
CA LEU A 139 0.42 -4.00 -2.14
C LEU A 139 0.60 -3.70 -0.65
N GLU A 140 0.96 -4.72 0.11
CA GLU A 140 1.13 -4.61 1.56
C GLU A 140 2.49 -4.07 1.99
N PHE A 141 3.42 -3.91 1.03
CA PHE A 141 4.74 -3.34 1.27
C PHE A 141 4.68 -1.81 1.31
N ASN A 142 4.29 -1.25 2.45
CA ASN A 142 4.10 0.19 2.56
C ASN A 142 5.35 0.96 3.02
N ASN A 143 6.31 0.28 3.65
CA ASN A 143 7.50 0.86 4.24
C ASN A 143 8.76 0.14 3.77
N PHE A 144 9.92 0.77 3.95
CA PHE A 144 11.22 0.14 3.79
C PHE A 144 12.22 0.70 4.81
N ASP A 145 13.18 -0.10 5.19
CA ASP A 145 14.31 0.29 6.02
C ASP A 145 15.52 0.55 5.12
N GLY A 146 15.97 1.82 5.06
CA GLY A 146 17.01 2.19 4.11
C GLY A 146 17.30 3.68 4.06
N ALA A 147 17.82 4.12 2.93
CA ALA A 147 18.14 5.51 2.65
C ALA A 147 17.42 6.01 1.40
N SER A 148 17.06 7.28 1.42
CA SER A 148 16.63 7.99 0.22
C SER A 148 17.32 9.34 0.12
N ALA A 149 17.51 9.80 -1.12
CA ALA A 149 17.99 11.13 -1.42
C ALA A 149 17.09 11.75 -2.49
N SER A 150 16.76 13.04 -2.33
CA SER A 150 15.93 13.74 -3.30
C SER A 150 16.54 15.10 -3.65
N TYR A 151 16.23 15.52 -4.87
CA TYR A 151 16.59 16.82 -5.39
C TYR A 151 15.36 17.51 -5.95
N THR A 152 15.05 18.70 -5.40
CA THR A 152 13.92 19.53 -5.85
C THR A 152 14.45 20.76 -6.58
N PHE A 153 13.92 21.02 -7.76
CA PHE A 153 14.27 22.19 -8.57
C PHE A 153 13.03 22.80 -9.21
N GLY A 154 13.09 24.10 -9.49
CA GLY A 154 12.00 24.84 -10.14
C GLY A 154 12.44 25.42 -11.48
N THR A 155 11.55 25.41 -12.48
CA THR A 155 11.75 26.06 -13.77
C THR A 155 10.43 26.69 -14.22
N GLY A 156 10.34 28.02 -14.12
CA GLY A 156 9.11 28.75 -14.37
C GLY A 156 8.02 28.37 -13.37
N ALA A 157 6.89 27.88 -13.86
CA ALA A 157 5.77 27.41 -13.02
C ALA A 157 5.88 25.93 -12.63
N TRP A 158 6.93 25.23 -13.00
CA TRP A 158 7.19 23.83 -12.69
C TRP A 158 8.10 23.68 -11.47
N PHE A 159 7.68 22.79 -10.55
CA PHE A 159 8.51 22.31 -9.44
C PHE A 159 8.62 20.80 -9.56
N THR A 160 9.84 20.30 -9.67
CA THR A 160 10.11 18.87 -9.85
C THR A 160 11.00 18.35 -8.73
N THR A 161 10.58 17.25 -8.11
CA THR A 161 11.37 16.48 -7.15
C THR A 161 11.69 15.13 -7.78
N VAL A 162 12.96 14.78 -7.79
CA VAL A 162 13.44 13.42 -8.16
C VAL A 162 13.99 12.78 -6.89
N GLN A 163 13.59 11.56 -6.60
CA GLN A 163 14.03 10.80 -5.43
C GLN A 163 14.61 9.46 -5.85
N GLY A 164 15.78 9.12 -5.36
CA GLY A 164 16.34 7.77 -5.36
C GLY A 164 16.19 7.12 -3.98
N SER A 165 15.88 5.85 -3.93
CA SER A 165 15.70 5.07 -2.70
C SER A 165 16.44 3.76 -2.79
N ALA A 166 17.04 3.30 -1.67
CA ALA A 166 17.70 1.99 -1.55
C ALA A 166 17.53 1.45 -0.14
N GLY A 167 17.26 0.15 -0.01
CA GLY A 167 17.04 -0.48 1.28
C GLY A 167 16.47 -1.88 1.18
N ARG A 168 15.64 -2.24 2.15
CA ARG A 168 14.92 -3.51 2.21
C ARG A 168 13.57 -3.37 2.91
N PHE A 169 12.69 -4.31 2.68
CA PHE A 169 11.50 -4.56 3.50
C PHE A 169 11.64 -5.95 4.12
N ASP A 170 11.14 -6.11 5.34
CA ASP A 170 11.05 -7.37 6.06
C ASP A 170 9.83 -7.25 7.00
N GLY A 171 8.83 -8.11 6.83
CA GLY A 171 7.61 -8.04 7.62
C GLY A 171 6.54 -9.04 7.22
N ASP A 172 5.50 -9.07 8.05
CA ASP A 172 4.33 -9.91 7.84
C ASP A 172 3.43 -9.29 6.75
N ILE A 173 2.86 -10.14 5.92
CA ILE A 173 1.89 -9.82 4.87
C ILE A 173 0.78 -10.85 4.83
N GLU A 174 -0.25 -10.60 4.03
CA GLU A 174 -1.23 -11.60 3.64
C GLU A 174 -1.04 -12.01 2.17
N LEU A 175 -0.83 -13.28 1.89
CA LEU A 175 -0.80 -13.83 0.55
C LEU A 175 -2.10 -14.60 0.28
N SER A 176 -2.94 -14.07 -0.61
CA SER A 176 -4.25 -14.66 -0.94
C SER A 176 -5.10 -14.96 0.30
N GLY A 177 -5.12 -14.03 1.28
CA GLY A 177 -5.87 -14.15 2.53
C GLY A 177 -5.26 -15.09 3.57
N ASN A 178 -3.99 -15.49 3.40
CA ASN A 178 -3.26 -16.32 4.37
C ASN A 178 -2.03 -15.58 4.89
N PRO A 179 -1.72 -15.68 6.19
CA PRO A 179 -0.52 -15.09 6.75
C PRO A 179 0.75 -15.60 6.05
N ALA A 180 1.66 -14.70 5.74
CA ALA A 180 2.95 -14.98 5.13
C ALA A 180 4.00 -13.97 5.62
N GLU A 181 5.26 -14.34 5.55
CA GLU A 181 6.39 -13.45 5.79
C GLU A 181 6.99 -13.05 4.45
N ALA A 182 7.27 -11.75 4.23
CA ALA A 182 7.88 -11.26 3.01
C ALA A 182 9.15 -10.47 3.27
N GLU A 183 10.14 -10.69 2.43
CA GLU A 183 11.35 -9.90 2.34
C GLU A 183 11.50 -9.33 0.92
N LEU A 184 11.75 -8.02 0.83
CA LEU A 184 12.23 -7.37 -0.38
C LEU A 184 13.70 -7.00 -0.14
N ALA A 185 14.62 -7.84 -0.62
CA ALA A 185 16.05 -7.60 -0.54
C ALA A 185 16.50 -6.70 -1.72
N SER A 186 17.68 -6.09 -1.58
CA SER A 186 18.29 -5.28 -2.66
C SER A 186 17.36 -4.22 -3.27
N LEU A 187 16.39 -3.73 -2.50
CA LEU A 187 15.40 -2.77 -2.98
C LEU A 187 16.08 -1.49 -3.44
N VAL A 188 15.87 -1.13 -4.69
CA VAL A 188 16.32 0.13 -5.28
C VAL A 188 15.22 0.73 -6.16
N GLY A 189 15.12 2.04 -6.20
CA GLY A 189 14.13 2.68 -7.04
C GLY A 189 14.37 4.17 -7.23
N ILE A 190 13.66 4.68 -8.21
CA ILE A 190 13.62 6.11 -8.55
C ILE A 190 12.18 6.53 -8.74
N SER A 191 11.83 7.70 -8.22
CA SER A 191 10.57 8.36 -8.50
C SER A 191 10.77 9.82 -8.84
N ALA A 192 9.87 10.37 -9.63
CA ALA A 192 9.84 11.78 -9.96
C ALA A 192 8.41 12.29 -9.81
N GLU A 193 8.25 13.43 -9.17
CA GLU A 193 7.01 14.17 -9.09
C GLU A 193 7.22 15.59 -9.59
N THR A 194 6.32 16.08 -10.42
CA THR A 194 6.36 17.45 -10.92
C THR A 194 5.00 18.13 -10.75
N ILE A 195 5.03 19.35 -10.24
CA ILE A 195 3.86 20.17 -10.01
C ILE A 195 3.91 21.39 -10.92
N TYR A 196 2.84 21.64 -11.66
CA TYR A 196 2.68 22.83 -12.49
C TYR A 196 1.66 23.79 -11.90
N ALA A 197 2.10 25.02 -11.60
CA ALA A 197 1.24 26.12 -11.17
C ALA A 197 0.23 25.73 -10.06
N ASP A 198 0.62 24.81 -9.16
CA ASP A 198 -0.14 24.30 -8.01
C ASP A 198 -1.47 23.57 -8.35
N TRP A 199 -1.79 23.35 -9.63
CA TRP A 199 -3.05 22.71 -10.03
C TRP A 199 -2.88 21.36 -10.76
N LEU A 200 -1.72 21.08 -11.32
CA LEU A 200 -1.42 19.80 -11.99
C LEU A 200 -0.24 19.15 -11.32
N THR A 201 -0.40 17.92 -10.88
CA THR A 201 0.69 17.07 -10.39
C THR A 201 0.82 15.87 -11.31
N LEU A 202 2.05 15.57 -11.74
CA LEU A 202 2.41 14.36 -12.46
C LEU A 202 3.43 13.58 -11.64
N ARG A 203 3.30 12.27 -11.62
CA ARG A 203 4.25 11.38 -10.91
C ARG A 203 4.55 10.16 -11.76
N ALA A 204 5.79 9.68 -11.66
CA ALA A 204 6.21 8.38 -12.16
C ALA A 204 7.23 7.75 -11.21
N GLY A 205 7.27 6.42 -11.15
CA GLY A 205 8.19 5.66 -10.32
C GLY A 205 8.56 4.33 -10.95
N TYR A 206 9.78 3.85 -10.62
CA TYR A 206 10.25 2.51 -10.97
C TYR A 206 11.10 1.95 -9.84
N PHE A 207 10.79 0.72 -9.42
CA PHE A 207 11.44 0.04 -8.30
C PHE A 207 11.76 -1.40 -8.69
N LYS A 208 12.83 -1.92 -8.11
CA LYS A 208 13.23 -3.33 -8.20
C LYS A 208 13.61 -3.85 -6.82
N ALA A 209 13.36 -5.12 -6.60
CA ALA A 209 13.82 -5.85 -5.41
C ALA A 209 13.94 -7.33 -5.72
N ASP A 210 14.71 -8.05 -4.94
CA ASP A 210 14.66 -9.50 -4.88
C ASP A 210 13.58 -9.88 -3.86
N VAL A 211 12.58 -10.68 -4.28
CA VAL A 211 11.37 -11.00 -3.53
C VAL A 211 11.47 -12.41 -2.97
N THR A 212 11.30 -12.53 -1.66
CA THR A 212 11.13 -13.82 -0.96
C THR A 212 9.82 -13.75 -0.18
N ILE A 213 8.95 -14.76 -0.35
CA ILE A 213 7.72 -14.88 0.43
C ILE A 213 7.59 -16.29 0.98
N VAL A 214 7.53 -16.41 2.31
CA VAL A 214 7.34 -17.66 3.02
C VAL A 214 5.90 -17.78 3.48
N SER A 215 5.12 -18.62 2.79
CA SER A 215 3.73 -18.90 3.15
C SER A 215 3.58 -20.32 3.71
N PRO A 216 3.20 -20.49 4.99
CA PRO A 216 2.90 -21.79 5.55
C PRO A 216 1.80 -22.54 4.79
N ALA A 217 0.86 -21.84 4.17
CA ALA A 217 -0.23 -22.43 3.39
C ALA A 217 0.28 -23.13 2.13
N LEU A 218 1.37 -22.68 1.52
CA LEU A 218 1.97 -23.29 0.34
C LEU A 218 2.89 -24.49 0.66
N SER A 219 3.39 -24.58 1.90
CA SER A 219 4.38 -25.59 2.31
C SER A 219 3.98 -27.05 2.01
N PRO A 220 2.71 -27.51 2.21
CA PRO A 220 2.30 -28.87 1.89
C PRO A 220 2.36 -29.17 0.38
N LEU A 221 1.95 -28.20 -0.45
CA LEU A 221 2.01 -28.33 -1.91
C LEU A 221 3.46 -28.41 -2.39
N LEU A 222 4.32 -27.49 -1.94
CA LEU A 222 5.75 -27.46 -2.27
C LEU A 222 6.46 -28.76 -1.89
N SER A 223 6.21 -29.26 -0.68
CA SER A 223 6.74 -30.54 -0.20
C SER A 223 6.28 -31.72 -1.07
N THR A 224 5.00 -31.75 -1.44
CA THR A 224 4.44 -32.82 -2.27
C THR A 224 5.03 -32.78 -3.68
N LEU A 225 5.16 -31.61 -4.29
CA LEU A 225 5.80 -31.43 -5.60
C LEU A 225 7.26 -31.94 -5.58
N ARG A 226 8.05 -31.51 -4.59
CA ARG A 226 9.46 -31.92 -4.44
C ARG A 226 9.61 -33.43 -4.25
N THR A 227 8.77 -34.04 -3.39
CA THR A 227 8.81 -35.48 -3.09
C THR A 227 8.45 -36.33 -4.31
N ASN A 228 7.56 -35.85 -5.18
CA ASN A 228 7.17 -36.54 -6.41
C ASN A 228 8.09 -36.23 -7.61
N GLY A 229 9.19 -35.54 -7.42
CA GLY A 229 10.19 -35.26 -8.45
C GLY A 229 9.88 -34.02 -9.32
N PHE A 230 8.92 -33.18 -8.91
CA PHE A 230 8.55 -31.95 -9.61
C PHE A 230 9.18 -30.71 -8.93
N GLY A 231 10.45 -30.79 -8.58
CA GLY A 231 11.17 -29.67 -7.95
C GLY A 231 11.18 -28.40 -8.80
N ASN A 232 11.19 -28.55 -10.13
CA ASN A 232 11.11 -27.42 -11.08
C ASN A 232 9.75 -26.71 -11.06
N VAL A 233 8.66 -27.41 -10.72
CA VAL A 233 7.34 -26.77 -10.54
C VAL A 233 7.28 -26.13 -9.16
N ALA A 234 7.82 -26.82 -8.14
CA ALA A 234 7.88 -26.25 -6.80
C ALA A 234 8.66 -24.93 -6.76
N SER A 235 9.80 -24.83 -7.47
CA SER A 235 10.57 -23.57 -7.54
C SER A 235 9.87 -22.43 -8.27
N ARG A 236 8.86 -22.71 -9.08
CA ARG A 236 8.02 -21.68 -9.72
C ARG A 236 6.84 -21.25 -8.85
N ILE A 237 6.54 -21.96 -7.78
CA ILE A 237 5.48 -21.63 -6.80
C ILE A 237 6.10 -21.04 -5.54
N ASP A 238 7.33 -21.37 -5.26
CA ASP A 238 8.11 -20.82 -4.16
C ASP A 238 8.66 -19.45 -4.55
N TYR A 239 8.57 -18.48 -3.67
CA TYR A 239 9.21 -17.18 -3.86
C TYR A 239 10.54 -17.19 -3.10
N ASP A 240 11.64 -17.40 -3.79
CA ASP A 240 12.96 -17.54 -3.18
C ASP A 240 13.98 -16.65 -3.91
N ASN A 241 14.03 -15.39 -3.51
CA ASN A 241 14.92 -14.39 -4.09
C ASN A 241 14.65 -14.11 -5.59
N ASP A 242 13.37 -14.09 -5.97
CA ASP A 242 12.95 -13.85 -7.35
C ASP A 242 12.99 -12.35 -7.70
N PRO A 243 13.54 -11.98 -8.88
CA PRO A 243 13.58 -10.60 -9.30
C PRO A 243 12.17 -10.01 -9.48
N GLY A 244 11.86 -8.96 -8.71
CA GLY A 244 10.61 -8.23 -8.79
C GLY A 244 10.79 -6.82 -9.33
N SER A 245 9.83 -6.33 -10.09
CA SER A 245 9.76 -4.96 -10.55
C SER A 245 8.38 -4.34 -10.36
N PHE A 246 8.37 -3.05 -10.09
CA PHE A 246 7.19 -2.22 -9.97
C PHE A 246 7.40 -0.92 -10.75
N TRP A 247 6.39 -0.51 -11.51
CA TRP A 247 6.35 0.83 -12.10
C TRP A 247 4.99 1.48 -11.89
N SER A 248 4.98 2.80 -11.82
CA SER A 248 3.76 3.60 -11.70
C SER A 248 3.84 4.88 -12.52
N ALA A 249 2.69 5.35 -12.98
CA ALA A 249 2.51 6.69 -13.54
C ALA A 249 1.14 7.24 -13.14
N GLY A 250 1.10 8.48 -12.66
CA GLY A 250 -0.13 9.10 -12.18
C GLY A 250 -0.20 10.58 -12.47
N ALA A 251 -1.42 11.09 -12.50
CA ALA A 251 -1.71 12.51 -12.66
C ALA A 251 -2.85 12.94 -11.74
N GLU A 252 -2.76 14.17 -11.23
CA GLU A 252 -3.82 14.83 -10.47
C GLU A 252 -4.02 16.25 -10.97
N VAL A 253 -5.25 16.63 -11.22
CA VAL A 253 -5.69 17.99 -11.52
C VAL A 253 -6.55 18.49 -10.37
N ASN A 254 -6.17 19.61 -9.78
CA ASN A 254 -6.93 20.29 -8.74
C ASN A 254 -7.08 21.76 -9.13
N HIS A 255 -8.10 22.07 -9.94
CA HIS A 255 -8.27 23.41 -10.51
C HIS A 255 -9.67 23.99 -10.19
N GLY A 256 -9.68 25.04 -9.37
CA GLY A 256 -10.93 25.63 -8.89
C GLY A 256 -11.71 24.64 -8.02
N ASN A 257 -12.90 24.28 -8.47
CA ASN A 257 -13.75 23.28 -7.80
C ASN A 257 -13.61 21.87 -8.38
N LEU A 258 -12.91 21.73 -9.51
CA LEU A 258 -12.71 20.44 -10.18
C LEU A 258 -11.49 19.72 -9.60
N TRP A 259 -11.65 18.46 -9.29
CA TRP A 259 -10.58 17.54 -8.96
C TRP A 259 -10.67 16.29 -9.85
N LEU A 260 -9.55 15.90 -10.44
CA LEU A 260 -9.42 14.67 -11.21
C LEU A 260 -8.12 13.97 -10.76
N ALA A 261 -8.14 12.65 -10.69
CA ALA A 261 -6.95 11.85 -10.44
C ALA A 261 -7.00 10.55 -11.22
N GLY A 262 -5.86 10.08 -11.65
CA GLY A 262 -5.72 8.80 -12.30
C GLY A 262 -4.31 8.28 -12.16
N GLU A 263 -4.16 6.96 -12.07
CA GLU A 263 -2.88 6.28 -11.93
C GLU A 263 -2.94 4.90 -12.56
N VAL A 264 -1.81 4.46 -13.09
CA VAL A 264 -1.61 3.12 -13.64
C VAL A 264 -0.34 2.54 -13.03
N ILE A 265 -0.38 1.25 -12.73
CA ILE A 265 0.78 0.50 -12.22
C ILE A 265 0.98 -0.79 -13.00
N GLY A 266 2.21 -1.29 -12.94
CA GLY A 266 2.54 -2.64 -13.34
C GLY A 266 3.44 -3.28 -12.29
N VAL A 267 3.20 -4.56 -12.03
CA VAL A 267 3.99 -5.40 -11.12
C VAL A 267 4.34 -6.68 -11.84
N GLU A 268 5.59 -7.08 -11.76
CA GLU A 268 6.09 -8.34 -12.33
C GLU A 268 7.07 -8.97 -11.33
N VAL A 269 6.93 -10.27 -11.10
CA VAL A 269 7.91 -11.08 -10.39
C VAL A 269 8.31 -12.23 -11.31
N GLU A 270 9.60 -12.23 -11.70
CA GLU A 270 10.17 -13.24 -12.58
C GLU A 270 10.22 -14.58 -11.84
N ASP A 271 10.15 -15.67 -12.59
CA ASP A 271 10.29 -17.05 -12.10
C ASP A 271 9.28 -17.51 -11.02
N ALA A 272 8.37 -16.65 -10.57
CA ALA A 272 7.31 -16.93 -9.60
C ALA A 272 5.92 -17.07 -10.25
N PHE A 273 4.95 -17.63 -9.49
CA PHE A 273 3.59 -17.81 -10.00
C PHE A 273 2.73 -16.54 -9.93
N LEU A 274 3.20 -15.50 -9.24
CA LEU A 274 2.47 -14.22 -9.17
C LEU A 274 2.11 -13.77 -10.59
N ALA A 275 0.85 -13.41 -10.76
CA ALA A 275 0.38 -12.85 -12.02
C ALA A 275 1.13 -11.57 -12.38
N ASP A 276 1.36 -11.36 -13.66
CA ASP A 276 1.77 -10.05 -14.14
C ASP A 276 0.60 -9.10 -14.02
N ARG A 277 0.76 -7.98 -13.30
CA ARG A 277 -0.33 -7.08 -12.93
C ARG A 277 -0.30 -5.82 -13.78
N SER A 278 -1.46 -5.45 -14.30
CA SER A 278 -1.72 -4.16 -14.93
C SER A 278 -2.99 -3.57 -14.32
N GLU A 279 -2.82 -2.58 -13.46
CA GLU A 279 -3.91 -2.05 -12.65
C GLU A 279 -3.98 -0.52 -12.81
N TYR A 280 -5.19 0.05 -12.86
CA TYR A 280 -5.36 1.48 -13.02
C TYR A 280 -6.70 1.98 -12.48
N TYR A 281 -6.77 3.28 -12.20
CA TYR A 281 -8.02 3.95 -11.90
C TYR A 281 -8.09 5.34 -12.54
N LEU A 282 -9.32 5.82 -12.66
CA LEU A 282 -9.66 7.20 -12.97
C LEU A 282 -10.73 7.68 -12.00
N SER A 283 -10.53 8.83 -11.40
CA SER A 283 -11.46 9.43 -10.44
C SER A 283 -11.71 10.88 -10.76
N GLY A 284 -12.93 11.33 -10.48
CA GLY A 284 -13.29 12.73 -10.60
C GLY A 284 -14.20 13.16 -9.46
N GLY A 285 -14.10 14.42 -9.08
CA GLY A 285 -14.93 15.04 -8.08
C GLY A 285 -15.15 16.53 -8.33
N TYR A 286 -16.21 17.08 -7.77
CA TYR A 286 -16.50 18.51 -7.87
C TYR A 286 -16.95 19.04 -6.52
N ARG A 287 -16.36 20.18 -6.10
CA ARG A 287 -16.62 20.78 -4.79
C ARG A 287 -17.77 21.78 -4.85
N PHE A 288 -18.79 21.53 -4.06
CA PHE A 288 -19.95 22.40 -3.84
C PHE A 288 -19.92 22.92 -2.38
N GLY A 289 -19.20 24.00 -2.15
CA GLY A 289 -18.98 24.52 -0.80
C GLY A 289 -18.26 23.51 0.08
N LYS A 290 -18.93 22.96 1.10
CA LYS A 290 -18.39 21.95 2.01
C LYS A 290 -18.56 20.48 1.52
N TRP A 291 -19.27 20.28 0.41
CA TRP A 291 -19.59 18.97 -0.12
C TRP A 291 -18.76 18.66 -1.36
N MET A 292 -18.33 17.42 -1.49
CA MET A 292 -17.60 16.96 -2.66
C MET A 292 -18.01 15.51 -3.01
N PRO A 293 -18.97 15.32 -3.92
CA PRO A 293 -19.20 14.02 -4.53
C PRO A 293 -18.02 13.62 -5.39
N THR A 294 -17.74 12.31 -5.44
CA THR A 294 -16.69 11.68 -6.26
C THR A 294 -17.24 10.47 -6.99
N LEU A 295 -16.68 10.20 -8.14
CA LEU A 295 -16.87 8.97 -8.89
C LEU A 295 -15.52 8.42 -9.26
N THR A 296 -15.31 7.15 -8.98
CA THR A 296 -14.08 6.43 -9.32
C THR A 296 -14.41 5.18 -10.12
N TRP A 297 -13.66 4.97 -11.18
CA TRP A 297 -13.62 3.73 -11.93
C TRP A 297 -12.19 3.18 -11.86
N GLY A 298 -12.06 1.87 -11.65
CA GLY A 298 -10.78 1.20 -11.63
C GLY A 298 -10.87 -0.20 -12.22
N ARG A 299 -9.74 -0.71 -12.69
CA ARG A 299 -9.61 -2.06 -13.25
C ARG A 299 -8.34 -2.72 -12.74
N ARG A 300 -8.44 -3.99 -12.45
CA ARG A 300 -7.32 -4.91 -12.22
C ARG A 300 -7.34 -5.95 -13.32
N ASP A 301 -6.22 -6.07 -14.01
CA ASP A 301 -5.99 -7.07 -15.05
C ASP A 301 -4.70 -7.80 -14.68
N ASN A 302 -4.87 -8.93 -14.02
CA ASN A 302 -3.78 -9.76 -13.49
C ASN A 302 -3.80 -11.08 -14.22
N GLU A 303 -2.81 -11.33 -15.05
CA GLU A 303 -2.73 -12.49 -15.94
C GLU A 303 -1.97 -13.62 -15.26
N ALA A 304 -2.70 -14.69 -14.83
CA ALA A 304 -2.09 -15.87 -14.25
C ALA A 304 -1.10 -16.55 -15.20
N LYS A 305 -0.18 -17.35 -14.64
CA LYS A 305 0.85 -18.07 -15.40
C LYS A 305 0.53 -19.58 -15.56
N PRO A 306 -0.52 -19.98 -16.31
CA PRO A 306 -0.98 -21.39 -16.40
C PRO A 306 0.06 -22.33 -17.00
N GLY A 307 1.11 -21.80 -17.65
CA GLY A 307 2.26 -22.56 -18.13
C GLY A 307 2.97 -23.34 -17.04
N ILE A 308 2.91 -22.88 -15.76
CA ILE A 308 3.46 -23.59 -14.61
C ILE A 308 2.72 -24.91 -14.38
N VAL A 309 1.38 -24.92 -14.48
CA VAL A 309 0.55 -26.13 -14.36
C VAL A 309 0.82 -27.12 -15.50
N ALA A 310 1.16 -26.60 -16.69
CA ALA A 310 1.47 -27.43 -17.87
C ALA A 310 2.79 -28.21 -17.72
N LEU A 311 3.67 -27.84 -16.79
CA LEU A 311 4.89 -28.60 -16.47
C LEU A 311 4.59 -29.94 -15.76
N LEU A 312 3.39 -30.10 -15.20
CA LEU A 312 2.94 -31.35 -14.59
C LEU A 312 2.29 -32.25 -15.65
N PRO A 313 2.69 -33.53 -15.79
CA PRO A 313 2.04 -34.46 -16.72
C PRO A 313 0.55 -34.62 -16.44
N ASN A 314 -0.25 -34.63 -17.50
CA ASN A 314 -1.70 -34.83 -17.40
C ASN A 314 -2.01 -36.35 -17.40
N VAL A 315 -1.76 -36.99 -16.25
CA VAL A 315 -1.99 -38.43 -16.05
C VAL A 315 -2.81 -38.68 -14.79
N PRO A 316 -3.67 -39.72 -14.72
CA PRO A 316 -4.58 -39.93 -13.60
C PRO A 316 -3.91 -39.95 -12.21
N PRO A 317 -2.72 -40.53 -11.98
CA PRO A 317 -2.07 -40.49 -10.67
C PRO A 317 -1.69 -39.09 -10.16
N LEU A 318 -1.52 -38.12 -11.07
CA LEU A 318 -1.14 -36.75 -10.74
C LEU A 318 -2.31 -35.75 -10.78
N ALA A 319 -3.53 -36.22 -11.06
CA ALA A 319 -4.69 -35.35 -11.24
C ALA A 319 -4.93 -34.45 -9.99
N GLY A 320 -4.83 -34.99 -8.78
CA GLY A 320 -4.99 -34.24 -7.54
C GLY A 320 -3.88 -33.17 -7.34
N LEU A 321 -2.63 -33.55 -7.59
CA LEU A 321 -1.49 -32.61 -7.49
C LEU A 321 -1.59 -31.50 -8.53
N ARG A 322 -1.97 -31.85 -9.76
CA ARG A 322 -2.19 -30.88 -10.84
C ARG A 322 -3.33 -29.92 -10.51
N ALA A 323 -4.44 -30.41 -9.94
CA ALA A 323 -5.57 -29.58 -9.52
C ALA A 323 -5.18 -28.63 -8.38
N ALA A 324 -4.45 -29.10 -7.38
CA ALA A 324 -3.93 -28.24 -6.30
C ALA A 324 -2.98 -27.15 -6.81
N THR A 325 -2.05 -27.50 -7.72
CA THR A 325 -1.18 -26.53 -8.38
C THR A 325 -1.97 -25.51 -9.21
N ALA A 326 -2.99 -25.97 -9.95
CA ALA A 326 -3.84 -25.07 -10.73
C ALA A 326 -4.64 -24.13 -9.83
N GLY A 327 -5.16 -24.61 -8.69
CA GLY A 327 -5.85 -23.78 -7.71
C GLY A 327 -5.00 -22.63 -7.20
N VAL A 328 -3.72 -22.87 -6.92
CA VAL A 328 -2.78 -21.81 -6.48
C VAL A 328 -2.44 -20.85 -7.63
N VAL A 329 -2.06 -21.37 -8.79
CA VAL A 329 -1.63 -20.52 -9.91
C VAL A 329 -2.78 -19.67 -10.47
N LEU A 330 -3.98 -20.26 -10.61
CA LEU A 330 -5.15 -19.57 -11.16
C LEU A 330 -5.85 -18.66 -10.13
N SER A 331 -5.54 -18.76 -8.84
CA SER A 331 -6.09 -17.80 -7.87
C SER A 331 -5.58 -16.36 -8.08
N GLU A 332 -4.49 -16.21 -8.81
CA GLU A 332 -3.92 -14.91 -9.19
C GLU A 332 -4.57 -14.30 -10.44
N ASP A 333 -5.42 -15.04 -11.15
CA ASP A 333 -6.11 -14.58 -12.35
C ASP A 333 -7.29 -13.69 -11.96
N ILE A 334 -7.14 -12.39 -12.14
CA ILE A 334 -8.11 -11.36 -11.75
C ILE A 334 -8.39 -10.47 -12.96
N ASP A 335 -9.63 -10.42 -13.39
CA ASP A 335 -10.16 -9.45 -14.36
C ASP A 335 -11.27 -8.65 -13.70
N ALA A 336 -10.90 -7.67 -12.87
CA ALA A 336 -11.85 -7.01 -11.99
C ALA A 336 -12.07 -5.54 -12.35
N THR A 337 -13.32 -5.11 -12.22
CA THR A 337 -13.76 -3.72 -12.38
C THR A 337 -14.33 -3.19 -11.08
N TYR A 338 -13.98 -1.95 -10.74
CA TYR A 338 -14.46 -1.21 -9.58
C TYR A 338 -15.20 0.04 -10.01
N TRP A 339 -16.37 0.27 -9.40
CA TRP A 339 -17.08 1.54 -9.43
C TRP A 339 -17.32 2.01 -8.01
N SER A 340 -16.79 3.19 -7.65
CA SER A 340 -17.02 3.76 -6.32
C SER A 340 -17.67 5.14 -6.43
N TYR A 341 -18.76 5.33 -5.70
CA TYR A 341 -19.52 6.56 -5.57
C TYR A 341 -19.28 7.10 -4.17
N GLY A 342 -18.52 8.19 -4.07
CA GLY A 342 -18.12 8.77 -2.81
C GLY A 342 -18.78 10.11 -2.54
N LEU A 343 -18.88 10.46 -1.26
CA LEU A 343 -19.31 11.79 -0.80
C LEU A 343 -18.45 12.20 0.39
N ARG A 344 -17.82 13.36 0.28
CA ARG A 344 -17.11 14.04 1.38
C ARG A 344 -17.88 15.26 1.83
N TRP A 345 -17.96 15.45 3.15
CA TRP A 345 -18.51 16.66 3.79
C TRP A 345 -17.51 17.21 4.80
N ASP A 346 -16.93 18.39 4.50
CA ASP A 346 -16.03 19.12 5.39
C ASP A 346 -16.82 19.81 6.50
N VAL A 347 -17.04 19.14 7.62
CA VAL A 347 -17.89 19.61 8.72
C VAL A 347 -17.22 20.72 9.53
N ALA A 348 -15.91 20.59 9.75
CA ALA A 348 -15.07 21.55 10.47
C ALA A 348 -13.66 21.61 9.86
N THR A 349 -12.83 22.53 10.33
CA THR A 349 -11.39 22.54 9.99
C THR A 349 -10.76 21.22 10.42
N ASN A 350 -10.03 20.59 9.52
CA ASN A 350 -9.35 19.31 9.72
C ASN A 350 -10.27 18.12 10.09
N VAL A 351 -11.59 18.23 9.87
CA VAL A 351 -12.55 17.14 10.11
C VAL A 351 -13.49 17.01 8.93
N ALA A 352 -13.58 15.83 8.35
CA ALA A 352 -14.55 15.52 7.31
C ALA A 352 -15.31 14.23 7.63
N LEU A 353 -16.58 14.19 7.26
CA LEU A 353 -17.37 12.97 7.18
C LEU A 353 -17.34 12.49 5.72
N LYS A 354 -17.24 11.18 5.55
CA LYS A 354 -17.18 10.56 4.24
C LYS A 354 -18.07 9.35 4.18
N ALA A 355 -18.58 9.07 3.00
CA ALA A 355 -19.32 7.85 2.70
C ALA A 355 -18.94 7.37 1.30
N ASP A 356 -18.92 6.08 1.09
CA ASP A 356 -18.85 5.49 -0.23
C ASP A 356 -19.76 4.26 -0.38
N TYR A 357 -20.13 4.02 -1.63
CA TYR A 357 -20.68 2.76 -2.11
C TYR A 357 -19.77 2.29 -3.24
N THR A 358 -19.25 1.08 -3.12
CA THR A 358 -18.34 0.51 -4.11
C THR A 358 -18.89 -0.81 -4.61
N ARG A 359 -19.01 -0.95 -5.94
CA ARG A 359 -19.32 -2.18 -6.65
C ARG A 359 -18.03 -2.77 -7.20
N PHE A 360 -17.85 -4.05 -6.99
CA PHE A 360 -16.74 -4.85 -7.48
C PHE A 360 -17.28 -6.02 -8.31
N GLU A 361 -16.75 -6.20 -9.51
CA GLU A 361 -17.04 -7.32 -10.41
C GLU A 361 -15.72 -7.92 -10.87
N ASP A 362 -15.54 -9.22 -10.69
CA ASP A 362 -14.36 -9.98 -11.14
C ASP A 362 -14.83 -11.11 -12.05
N ASP A 363 -14.37 -11.07 -13.29
CA ASP A 363 -14.65 -12.06 -14.34
C ASP A 363 -13.50 -13.08 -14.51
N GLY A 364 -12.46 -13.02 -13.66
CA GLY A 364 -11.32 -13.92 -13.67
C GLY A 364 -11.63 -15.35 -13.26
N ALA A 365 -10.59 -16.14 -12.94
CA ALA A 365 -10.76 -17.57 -12.64
C ALA A 365 -11.63 -17.86 -11.40
N ASN A 366 -11.70 -16.89 -10.46
CA ASN A 366 -12.55 -16.96 -9.26
C ASN A 366 -13.63 -15.87 -9.31
N ALA A 367 -14.38 -15.85 -10.42
CA ALA A 367 -15.40 -14.84 -10.69
C ALA A 367 -16.34 -14.60 -9.50
N ARG A 368 -16.49 -13.33 -9.12
CA ARG A 368 -17.36 -12.90 -8.02
C ARG A 368 -17.81 -11.46 -8.18
N GLU A 369 -18.96 -11.17 -7.63
CA GLU A 369 -19.46 -9.81 -7.47
C GLU A 369 -19.58 -9.48 -5.97
N SER A 370 -19.34 -8.24 -5.61
CA SER A 370 -19.51 -7.77 -4.24
C SER A 370 -19.72 -6.26 -4.20
N ASP A 371 -20.70 -5.84 -3.42
CA ASP A 371 -21.00 -4.43 -3.18
C ASP A 371 -20.76 -4.10 -1.71
N ALA A 372 -20.04 -3.00 -1.43
CA ALA A 372 -19.82 -2.53 -0.08
C ALA A 372 -20.28 -1.10 0.13
N VAL A 373 -20.77 -0.83 1.33
CA VAL A 373 -21.08 0.52 1.82
C VAL A 373 -20.21 0.82 3.02
N ALA A 374 -19.60 1.99 3.05
CA ALA A 374 -18.88 2.44 4.21
C ALA A 374 -19.11 3.93 4.50
N VAL A 375 -19.03 4.29 5.78
CA VAL A 375 -19.13 5.66 6.27
C VAL A 375 -18.05 5.90 7.30
N GLY A 376 -17.51 7.11 7.35
CA GLY A 376 -16.44 7.38 8.32
C GLY A 376 -16.26 8.86 8.63
N ALA A 377 -15.60 9.11 9.75
CA ALA A 377 -15.08 10.39 10.15
C ALA A 377 -13.55 10.37 10.06
N VAL A 378 -12.98 11.34 9.35
CA VAL A 378 -11.53 11.49 9.17
C VAL A 378 -11.08 12.83 9.72
N PHE A 379 -9.94 12.87 10.39
CA PHE A 379 -9.43 14.09 11.01
C PHE A 379 -7.90 14.13 11.05
N SER A 380 -7.35 15.35 11.21
CA SER A 380 -5.92 15.60 11.43
C SER A 380 -5.73 16.76 12.43
N PHE A 381 -4.62 16.79 13.16
CA PHE A 381 -4.30 17.83 14.13
C PHE A 381 -2.79 18.09 14.24
#